data_bba00010475224564234bd62edde9558
#
_entry.id   bba00010475224564234bd62edde9558
#
_cell.length_a   1.000
_cell.length_b   1.000
_cell.length_c   1.000
_cell.angle_alpha   90.00
_cell.angle_beta   90.00
_cell.angle_gamma   90.00
#
_symmetry.space_group_name_H-M   'P 1'
#
loop_
_entity.id
_entity.type
_entity.pdbx_description
1 polymer ?
#
loop_
_entity_poly.entity_id
_entity_poly.type
_entity_poly.pdbx_seq_one_letter_code
_entity_poly.pdbx_strand_id
1 'polypeptide(L)'
;MSIRSRWLMISVGLGILLNPLNSSMISVAIPRLQNVFHLDFTVVSWIIFSFYIASAIAQPIMGKASDLFGRRRIFLSGLVVSFVASLLAPLSPNFGWLIVFRIVQSVGTSMMVAVGMAIVRIHITEKQATALSMLSIFLSGAAAIGPFIGGVIIHLWGWPAIFLVNIPFVVTSFLVAWKHIPKDDPSTTSVSRNMSFRKWFELIDASGVLLFTVGLVALLVGLLSAKSSGQISFNNVIVGLIGFVGLGAFVRHELKAKAPFIPLRTFAKYPAMTWINVEFMIVNLLFYSLFFGLPSYLQIVRHVSEFHTGMLMLSLGLCSLIASPIAGSWIDKSGPWPALLMSGMLMTLGSVWIVTLDQTSPVISVCLALAAFGISNGLNSVAMQAALFRSSPKEIIGVASGIFNTSRYLGTILSSLLISIVMGDNFSFEGFRILGMILTLIALSLVFMNWRHKETGQLHES
;
A
#
# COMPACT_ATOMS: atom_id res chain seq x y z
N MET A 1 -5.01 -26.99 -14.23
CA MET A 1 -5.72 -26.64 -12.98
C MET A 1 -7.11 -27.24 -12.96
N SER A 2 -7.49 -27.93 -11.89
CA SER A 2 -8.83 -28.46 -11.71
C SER A 2 -9.89 -27.35 -11.64
N ILE A 3 -11.16 -27.68 -11.89
CA ILE A 3 -12.28 -26.73 -11.76
C ILE A 3 -12.31 -26.16 -10.34
N ARG A 4 -12.09 -26.99 -9.32
CA ARG A 4 -12.05 -26.58 -7.91
C ARG A 4 -10.94 -25.56 -7.65
N SER A 5 -9.74 -25.75 -8.22
CA SER A 5 -8.62 -24.81 -8.09
C SER A 5 -8.92 -23.45 -8.74
N ARG A 6 -9.65 -23.45 -9.88
CA ARG A 6 -10.05 -22.19 -10.53
C ARG A 6 -11.02 -21.38 -9.67
N TRP A 7 -12.04 -22.02 -9.09
CA TRP A 7 -12.99 -21.36 -8.18
C TRP A 7 -12.35 -20.85 -6.90
N LEU A 8 -11.41 -21.63 -6.34
CA LEU A 8 -10.62 -21.19 -5.19
C LEU A 8 -9.80 -19.94 -5.53
N MET A 9 -9.15 -19.90 -6.69
CA MET A 9 -8.40 -18.72 -7.14
C MET A 9 -9.28 -17.51 -7.37
N ILE A 10 -10.44 -17.68 -8.01
CA ILE A 10 -11.40 -16.59 -8.22
C ILE A 10 -11.86 -16.03 -6.88
N SER A 11 -12.23 -16.88 -5.92
CA SER A 11 -12.69 -16.41 -4.61
C SER A 11 -11.61 -15.64 -3.86
N VAL A 12 -10.39 -16.17 -3.83
CA VAL A 12 -9.26 -15.49 -3.17
C VAL A 12 -8.90 -14.21 -3.92
N GLY A 13 -8.83 -14.27 -5.25
CA GLY A 13 -8.54 -13.12 -6.10
C GLY A 13 -9.52 -11.96 -5.89
N LEU A 14 -10.83 -12.25 -5.88
CA LEU A 14 -11.87 -11.26 -5.58
C LEU A 14 -11.78 -10.67 -4.16
N GLY A 15 -11.34 -11.46 -3.18
CA GLY A 15 -11.12 -10.95 -1.82
C GLY A 15 -9.90 -10.04 -1.72
N ILE A 16 -8.75 -10.49 -2.25
CA ILE A 16 -7.50 -9.72 -2.12
C ILE A 16 -7.49 -8.43 -2.95
N LEU A 17 -8.19 -8.38 -4.09
CA LEU A 17 -8.28 -7.18 -4.93
C LEU A 17 -8.90 -5.98 -4.21
N LEU A 18 -9.73 -6.23 -3.18
CA LEU A 18 -10.42 -5.17 -2.44
C LEU A 18 -9.46 -4.21 -1.75
N ASN A 19 -8.29 -4.69 -1.29
CA ASN A 19 -7.31 -3.83 -0.63
C ASN A 19 -6.74 -2.76 -1.59
N PRO A 20 -6.13 -3.10 -2.74
CA PRO A 20 -5.65 -2.09 -3.68
C PRO A 20 -6.78 -1.30 -4.36
N LEU A 21 -7.94 -1.90 -4.60
CA LEU A 21 -9.09 -1.20 -5.17
C LEU A 21 -9.56 -0.05 -4.26
N ASN A 22 -9.78 -0.35 -2.97
CA ASN A 22 -10.19 0.65 -1.98
C ASN A 22 -9.17 1.76 -1.77
N SER A 23 -7.87 1.42 -1.80
CA SER A 23 -6.83 2.43 -1.64
C SER A 23 -6.67 3.30 -2.88
N SER A 24 -6.85 2.75 -4.08
CA SER A 24 -6.66 3.49 -5.32
C SER A 24 -7.85 4.36 -5.70
N MET A 25 -9.09 3.92 -5.46
CA MET A 25 -10.27 4.77 -5.69
C MET A 25 -10.26 6.04 -4.86
N ILE A 26 -9.70 5.99 -3.64
CA ILE A 26 -9.66 7.15 -2.75
C ILE A 26 -8.81 8.29 -3.32
N SER A 27 -7.83 8.02 -4.20
CA SER A 27 -6.96 9.05 -4.77
C SER A 27 -7.74 10.13 -5.53
N VAL A 28 -8.84 9.75 -6.19
CA VAL A 28 -9.71 10.66 -6.94
C VAL A 28 -10.82 11.25 -6.05
N ALA A 29 -11.10 10.60 -4.91
CA ALA A 29 -12.15 11.02 -3.97
C ALA A 29 -11.70 12.16 -3.02
N ILE A 30 -10.41 12.35 -2.82
CA ILE A 30 -9.86 13.30 -1.82
C ILE A 30 -10.46 14.72 -1.98
N PRO A 31 -10.44 15.36 -3.17
CA PRO A 31 -10.98 16.71 -3.31
C PRO A 31 -12.49 16.77 -3.05
N ARG A 32 -13.22 15.72 -3.41
CA ARG A 32 -14.66 15.65 -3.11
C ARG A 32 -14.94 15.56 -1.62
N LEU A 33 -14.14 14.76 -0.90
CA LEU A 33 -14.24 14.64 0.56
C LEU A 33 -13.87 15.95 1.27
N GLN A 34 -12.87 16.69 0.79
CA GLN A 34 -12.53 18.02 1.28
C GLN A 34 -13.72 18.95 1.22
N ASN A 35 -14.40 19.00 0.06
CA ASN A 35 -15.56 19.86 -0.15
C ASN A 35 -16.76 19.44 0.71
N VAL A 36 -17.03 18.14 0.83
CA VAL A 36 -18.19 17.62 1.57
C VAL A 36 -18.06 17.82 3.09
N PHE A 37 -16.85 17.59 3.62
CA PHE A 37 -16.60 17.69 5.06
C PHE A 37 -16.00 19.05 5.46
N HIS A 38 -15.80 19.98 4.50
CA HIS A 38 -15.20 21.31 4.72
C HIS A 38 -13.83 21.22 5.42
N LEU A 39 -12.97 20.34 4.94
CA LEU A 39 -11.67 20.04 5.53
C LEU A 39 -10.53 20.44 4.59
N ASP A 40 -9.39 20.80 5.15
CA ASP A 40 -8.16 20.98 4.41
C ASP A 40 -7.56 19.62 3.95
N PHE A 41 -6.61 19.67 3.04
CA PHE A 41 -5.95 18.47 2.52
C PHE A 41 -5.23 17.69 3.63
N THR A 42 -4.64 18.39 4.59
CA THR A 42 -3.90 17.80 5.71
C THR A 42 -4.80 16.90 6.54
N VAL A 43 -6.01 17.37 6.87
CA VAL A 43 -6.98 16.59 7.64
C VAL A 43 -7.56 15.46 6.81
N VAL A 44 -7.93 15.69 5.53
CA VAL A 44 -8.50 14.64 4.68
C VAL A 44 -7.46 13.53 4.40
N SER A 45 -6.17 13.82 4.38
CA SER A 45 -5.12 12.82 4.21
C SER A 45 -5.12 11.72 5.28
N TRP A 46 -5.76 11.96 6.44
CA TRP A 46 -5.95 10.92 7.46
C TRP A 46 -6.75 9.71 6.95
N ILE A 47 -7.56 9.87 5.88
CA ILE A 47 -8.23 8.74 5.24
C ILE A 47 -7.24 7.76 4.60
N ILE A 48 -6.07 8.26 4.17
CA ILE A 48 -4.96 7.46 3.63
C ILE A 48 -4.11 6.90 4.77
N PHE A 49 -3.67 7.78 5.69
CA PHE A 49 -2.82 7.36 6.83
C PHE A 49 -3.47 6.25 7.64
N SER A 50 -4.72 6.43 8.05
CA SER A 50 -5.43 5.46 8.87
C SER A 50 -5.54 4.09 8.20
N PHE A 51 -5.81 4.06 6.90
CA PHE A 51 -5.90 2.81 6.12
C PHE A 51 -4.56 2.08 6.05
N TYR A 52 -3.48 2.80 5.73
CA TYR A 52 -2.17 2.16 5.57
C TYR A 52 -1.50 1.82 6.90
N ILE A 53 -1.69 2.61 7.95
CA ILE A 53 -1.25 2.28 9.31
C ILE A 53 -1.97 1.00 9.77
N ALA A 54 -3.29 0.95 9.63
CA ALA A 54 -4.07 -0.23 9.98
C ALA A 54 -3.66 -1.46 9.15
N SER A 55 -3.38 -1.31 7.85
CA SER A 55 -2.87 -2.38 7.00
C SER A 55 -1.49 -2.88 7.43
N ALA A 56 -0.57 -1.96 7.74
CA ALA A 56 0.78 -2.30 8.18
C ALA A 56 0.78 -3.12 9.46
N ILE A 57 -0.17 -2.85 10.34
CA ILE A 57 -0.35 -3.56 11.62
C ILE A 57 -1.14 -4.86 11.41
N ALA A 58 -2.26 -4.80 10.71
CA ALA A 58 -3.18 -5.93 10.62
C ALA A 58 -2.60 -7.10 9.81
N GLN A 59 -1.84 -6.86 8.73
CA GLN A 59 -1.35 -7.95 7.89
C GLN A 59 -0.42 -8.93 8.62
N PRO A 60 0.63 -8.52 9.34
CA PRO A 60 1.46 -9.45 10.10
C PRO A 60 0.69 -10.17 11.21
N ILE A 61 -0.19 -9.46 11.92
CA ILE A 61 -1.00 -10.01 13.00
C ILE A 61 -1.95 -11.08 12.46
N MET A 62 -2.66 -10.77 11.36
CA MET A 62 -3.63 -11.68 10.76
C MET A 62 -2.97 -12.88 10.07
N GLY A 63 -1.75 -12.72 9.57
CA GLY A 63 -0.93 -13.82 9.12
C GLY A 63 -0.68 -14.82 10.25
N LYS A 64 -0.15 -14.38 11.40
CA LYS A 64 0.04 -15.21 12.60
C LYS A 64 -1.30 -15.77 13.12
N ALA A 65 -2.36 -14.96 13.17
CA ALA A 65 -3.68 -15.40 13.61
C ALA A 65 -4.24 -16.52 12.71
N SER A 66 -3.98 -16.48 11.41
CA SER A 66 -4.47 -17.49 10.47
C SER A 66 -3.85 -18.87 10.68
N ASP A 67 -2.61 -18.91 11.15
CA ASP A 67 -1.93 -20.17 11.49
C ASP A 67 -2.51 -20.80 12.77
N LEU A 68 -3.08 -19.99 13.68
CA LEU A 68 -3.66 -20.44 14.93
C LEU A 68 -5.16 -20.77 14.84
N PHE A 69 -5.91 -19.85 14.23
CA PHE A 69 -7.38 -19.93 14.20
C PHE A 69 -7.95 -20.57 12.94
N GLY A 70 -7.07 -20.83 11.96
CA GLY A 70 -7.43 -21.39 10.66
C GLY A 70 -7.55 -20.32 9.56
N ARG A 71 -7.00 -20.67 8.41
CA ARG A 71 -6.89 -19.75 7.28
C ARG A 71 -8.25 -19.42 6.65
N ARG A 72 -9.09 -20.44 6.49
CA ARG A 72 -10.44 -20.24 5.97
C ARG A 72 -11.26 -19.32 6.86
N ARG A 73 -11.20 -19.53 8.18
CA ARG A 73 -11.94 -18.70 9.15
C ARG A 73 -11.51 -17.25 9.07
N ILE A 74 -10.21 -16.98 9.11
CA ILE A 74 -9.69 -15.61 9.03
C ILE A 74 -10.05 -14.95 7.70
N PHE A 75 -9.95 -15.66 6.57
CA PHE A 75 -10.33 -15.13 5.26
C PHE A 75 -11.82 -14.75 5.19
N LEU A 76 -12.72 -15.66 5.63
CA LEU A 76 -14.15 -15.40 5.64
C LEU A 76 -14.55 -14.29 6.62
N SER A 77 -13.92 -14.23 7.79
CA SER A 77 -14.12 -13.13 8.75
C SER A 77 -13.68 -11.80 8.17
N GLY A 78 -12.57 -11.77 7.41
CA GLY A 78 -12.10 -10.56 6.69
C GLY A 78 -13.11 -10.05 5.69
N LEU A 79 -13.78 -10.95 4.94
CA LEU A 79 -14.87 -10.59 4.03
C LEU A 79 -16.06 -9.99 4.79
N VAL A 80 -16.48 -10.60 5.93
CA VAL A 80 -17.58 -10.05 6.74
C VAL A 80 -17.23 -8.68 7.31
N VAL A 81 -16.04 -8.51 7.86
CA VAL A 81 -15.56 -7.21 8.39
C VAL A 81 -15.53 -6.15 7.30
N SER A 82 -15.01 -6.48 6.12
CA SER A 82 -15.00 -5.57 4.96
C SER A 82 -16.40 -5.24 4.47
N PHE A 83 -17.32 -6.20 4.48
CA PHE A 83 -18.72 -6.00 4.11
C PHE A 83 -19.40 -4.97 5.05
N VAL A 84 -19.31 -5.19 6.36
CA VAL A 84 -19.91 -4.32 7.38
C VAL A 84 -19.31 -2.92 7.29
N ALA A 85 -17.99 -2.80 7.17
CA ALA A 85 -17.33 -1.51 7.03
C ALA A 85 -17.77 -0.77 5.75
N SER A 86 -17.93 -1.49 4.64
CA SER A 86 -18.36 -0.91 3.36
C SER A 86 -19.82 -0.44 3.37
N LEU A 87 -20.69 -1.09 4.15
CA LEU A 87 -22.07 -0.64 4.36
C LEU A 87 -22.17 0.58 5.28
N LEU A 88 -21.32 0.65 6.31
CA LEU A 88 -21.39 1.70 7.32
C LEU A 88 -20.64 2.96 6.90
N ALA A 89 -19.59 2.87 6.11
CA ALA A 89 -18.80 4.03 5.67
C ALA A 89 -19.63 5.13 4.97
N PRO A 90 -20.58 4.82 4.06
CA PRO A 90 -21.47 5.81 3.45
C PRO A 90 -22.38 6.54 4.44
N LEU A 91 -22.67 5.91 5.57
CA LEU A 91 -23.56 6.43 6.61
C LEU A 91 -22.82 7.28 7.66
N SER A 92 -21.54 7.59 7.43
CA SER A 92 -20.73 8.35 8.39
C SER A 92 -21.29 9.74 8.66
N PRO A 93 -21.65 10.08 9.89
CA PRO A 93 -22.21 11.39 10.22
C PRO A 93 -21.16 12.52 10.16
N ASN A 94 -19.89 12.17 10.29
CA ASN A 94 -18.75 13.09 10.19
C ASN A 94 -17.49 12.34 9.74
N PHE A 95 -16.44 13.09 9.44
CA PHE A 95 -15.18 12.55 8.95
C PHE A 95 -14.50 11.59 9.95
N GLY A 96 -14.63 11.82 11.26
CA GLY A 96 -14.06 10.93 12.28
C GLY A 96 -14.64 9.52 12.20
N TRP A 97 -15.96 9.38 12.04
CA TRP A 97 -16.58 8.07 11.82
C TRP A 97 -16.16 7.41 10.51
N LEU A 98 -15.99 8.20 9.45
CA LEU A 98 -15.45 7.70 8.19
C LEU A 98 -14.06 7.11 8.38
N ILE A 99 -13.18 7.75 9.15
CA ILE A 99 -11.85 7.21 9.52
C ILE A 99 -11.97 5.89 10.28
N VAL A 100 -12.89 5.79 11.26
CA VAL A 100 -13.11 4.55 12.01
C VAL A 100 -13.51 3.42 11.06
N PHE A 101 -14.48 3.65 10.17
CA PHE A 101 -14.89 2.61 9.20
C PHE A 101 -13.79 2.28 8.20
N ARG A 102 -12.94 3.24 7.84
CA ARG A 102 -11.73 2.99 7.00
C ARG A 102 -10.72 2.09 7.72
N ILE A 103 -10.50 2.28 9.01
CA ILE A 103 -9.63 1.40 9.81
C ILE A 103 -10.21 -0.01 9.83
N VAL A 104 -11.51 -0.16 10.11
CA VAL A 104 -12.19 -1.47 10.12
C VAL A 104 -12.12 -2.14 8.75
N GLN A 105 -12.35 -1.40 7.67
CA GLN A 105 -12.24 -1.88 6.30
C GLN A 105 -10.82 -2.35 5.98
N SER A 106 -9.81 -1.58 6.41
CA SER A 106 -8.40 -1.92 6.24
C SER A 106 -8.03 -3.21 6.97
N VAL A 107 -8.51 -3.40 8.19
CA VAL A 107 -8.31 -4.66 8.93
C VAL A 107 -8.92 -5.84 8.16
N GLY A 108 -10.17 -5.71 7.70
CA GLY A 108 -10.85 -6.76 6.93
C GLY A 108 -10.12 -7.11 5.63
N THR A 109 -9.70 -6.11 4.85
CA THR A 109 -8.96 -6.35 3.60
C THR A 109 -7.57 -6.91 3.86
N SER A 110 -6.93 -6.52 4.95
CA SER A 110 -5.63 -7.05 5.38
C SER A 110 -5.70 -8.52 5.79
N MET A 111 -6.79 -8.95 6.44
CA MET A 111 -7.06 -10.37 6.72
C MET A 111 -7.07 -11.19 5.43
N MET A 112 -7.75 -10.69 4.39
CA MET A 112 -7.83 -11.38 3.11
C MET A 112 -6.47 -11.44 2.38
N VAL A 113 -5.72 -10.34 2.35
CA VAL A 113 -4.41 -10.28 1.69
C VAL A 113 -3.39 -11.18 2.40
N ALA A 114 -3.31 -11.10 3.73
CA ALA A 114 -2.37 -11.89 4.52
C ALA A 114 -2.58 -13.41 4.34
N VAL A 115 -3.83 -13.83 4.25
CA VAL A 115 -4.20 -15.25 4.24
C VAL A 115 -4.43 -15.79 2.85
N GLY A 116 -4.89 -14.96 1.91
CA GLY A 116 -5.25 -15.39 0.55
C GLY A 116 -4.09 -16.04 -0.20
N MET A 117 -2.91 -15.43 -0.16
CA MET A 117 -1.70 -15.99 -0.77
C MET A 117 -1.33 -17.35 -0.16
N ALA A 118 -1.46 -17.50 1.17
CA ALA A 118 -1.18 -18.74 1.88
C ALA A 118 -2.17 -19.85 1.52
N ILE A 119 -3.48 -19.52 1.41
CA ILE A 119 -4.51 -20.47 0.97
C ILE A 119 -4.18 -21.04 -0.41
N VAL A 120 -3.86 -20.17 -1.37
CA VAL A 120 -3.51 -20.59 -2.73
C VAL A 120 -2.25 -21.45 -2.74
N ARG A 121 -1.20 -21.04 -2.02
CA ARG A 121 0.07 -21.77 -1.94
C ARG A 121 -0.09 -23.20 -1.40
N ILE A 122 -0.99 -23.41 -0.45
CA ILE A 122 -1.18 -24.73 0.19
C ILE A 122 -2.08 -25.63 -0.64
N HIS A 123 -3.14 -25.08 -1.23
CA HIS A 123 -4.14 -25.90 -1.92
C HIS A 123 -3.90 -26.06 -3.40
N ILE A 124 -2.97 -25.28 -4.00
CA ILE A 124 -2.60 -25.39 -5.41
C ILE A 124 -1.12 -25.75 -5.48
N THR A 125 -0.83 -27.05 -5.54
CA THR A 125 0.53 -27.58 -5.63
C THR A 125 1.02 -27.64 -7.06
N GLU A 126 0.11 -27.96 -8.01
CA GLU A 126 0.41 -27.94 -9.44
C GLU A 126 0.32 -26.52 -10.01
N LYS A 127 1.33 -26.10 -10.78
CA LYS A 127 1.38 -24.76 -11.41
C LYS A 127 1.25 -23.61 -10.39
N GLN A 128 1.88 -23.77 -9.23
CA GLN A 128 1.81 -22.81 -8.12
C GLN A 128 2.27 -21.41 -8.54
N ALA A 129 3.34 -21.30 -9.32
CA ALA A 129 3.84 -20.03 -9.85
C ALA A 129 2.79 -19.33 -10.71
N THR A 130 2.10 -20.07 -11.58
CA THR A 130 1.00 -19.52 -12.40
C THR A 130 -0.15 -19.03 -11.53
N ALA A 131 -0.51 -19.77 -10.48
CA ALA A 131 -1.57 -19.39 -9.57
C ALA A 131 -1.24 -18.09 -8.81
N LEU A 132 -0.03 -17.96 -8.30
CA LEU A 132 0.43 -16.75 -7.60
C LEU A 132 0.55 -15.55 -8.56
N SER A 133 0.97 -15.77 -9.82
CA SER A 133 0.99 -14.72 -10.85
C SER A 133 -0.43 -14.21 -11.17
N MET A 134 -1.42 -15.11 -11.23
CA MET A 134 -2.81 -14.69 -11.41
C MET A 134 -3.32 -13.84 -10.24
N LEU A 135 -2.98 -14.17 -8.99
CA LEU A 135 -3.32 -13.33 -7.84
C LEU A 135 -2.66 -11.94 -7.92
N SER A 136 -1.42 -11.89 -8.39
CA SER A 136 -0.73 -10.61 -8.63
C SER A 136 -1.44 -9.76 -9.68
N ILE A 137 -2.05 -10.37 -10.72
CA ILE A 137 -2.87 -9.66 -11.70
C ILE A 137 -4.11 -9.04 -11.05
N PHE A 138 -4.78 -9.76 -10.14
CA PHE A 138 -5.91 -9.18 -9.39
C PHE A 138 -5.48 -7.96 -8.58
N LEU A 139 -4.35 -8.03 -7.88
CA LEU A 139 -3.82 -6.93 -7.08
C LEU A 139 -3.42 -5.72 -7.94
N SER A 140 -2.60 -5.96 -8.98
CA SER A 140 -2.10 -4.89 -9.84
C SER A 140 -3.20 -4.30 -10.73
N GLY A 141 -4.10 -5.15 -11.26
CA GLY A 141 -5.24 -4.71 -12.04
C GLY A 141 -6.21 -3.83 -11.25
N ALA A 142 -6.52 -4.22 -10.01
CA ALA A 142 -7.35 -3.41 -9.13
C ALA A 142 -6.72 -2.06 -8.80
N ALA A 143 -5.42 -2.02 -8.52
CA ALA A 143 -4.69 -0.77 -8.30
C ALA A 143 -4.68 0.13 -9.54
N ALA A 144 -4.49 -0.48 -10.72
CA ALA A 144 -4.42 0.23 -12.01
C ALA A 144 -5.76 0.86 -12.42
N ILE A 145 -6.87 0.11 -12.27
CA ILE A 145 -8.20 0.53 -12.72
C ILE A 145 -8.95 1.33 -11.64
N GLY A 146 -8.51 1.25 -10.38
CA GLY A 146 -9.20 1.85 -9.25
C GLY A 146 -9.49 3.35 -9.39
N PRO A 147 -8.55 4.21 -9.78
CA PRO A 147 -8.82 5.65 -9.95
C PRO A 147 -9.89 5.93 -11.00
N PHE A 148 -9.91 5.16 -12.09
CA PHE A 148 -10.94 5.27 -13.12
C PHE A 148 -12.31 4.85 -12.60
N ILE A 149 -12.40 3.67 -11.96
CA ILE A 149 -13.65 3.20 -11.33
C ILE A 149 -14.12 4.24 -10.29
N GLY A 150 -13.21 4.74 -9.46
CA GLY A 150 -13.49 5.78 -8.48
C GLY A 150 -14.04 7.05 -9.12
N GLY A 151 -13.41 7.55 -10.18
CA GLY A 151 -13.84 8.74 -10.90
C GLY A 151 -15.24 8.59 -11.52
N VAL A 152 -15.52 7.46 -12.17
CA VAL A 152 -16.85 7.14 -12.74
C VAL A 152 -17.91 7.10 -11.64
N ILE A 153 -17.63 6.36 -10.55
CA ILE A 153 -18.59 6.15 -9.46
C ILE A 153 -18.89 7.46 -8.73
N ILE A 154 -17.87 8.27 -8.44
CA ILE A 154 -18.05 9.55 -7.75
C ILE A 154 -18.86 10.51 -8.62
N HIS A 155 -18.59 10.53 -9.92
CA HIS A 155 -19.30 11.39 -10.86
C HIS A 155 -20.79 11.02 -10.97
N LEU A 156 -21.13 9.72 -11.00
CA LEU A 156 -22.50 9.25 -11.20
C LEU A 156 -23.31 9.18 -9.89
N TRP A 157 -22.70 8.75 -8.79
CA TRP A 157 -23.41 8.41 -7.54
C TRP A 157 -22.84 9.08 -6.31
N GLY A 158 -21.81 9.93 -6.46
CA GLY A 158 -21.15 10.62 -5.34
C GLY A 158 -20.16 9.74 -4.57
N TRP A 159 -19.45 10.37 -3.62
CA TRP A 159 -18.39 9.72 -2.85
C TRP A 159 -18.81 8.48 -2.02
N PRO A 160 -20.06 8.38 -1.49
CA PRO A 160 -20.45 7.20 -0.71
C PRO A 160 -20.40 5.90 -1.51
N ALA A 161 -20.65 5.99 -2.83
CA ALA A 161 -20.73 4.84 -3.70
C ALA A 161 -19.39 4.10 -3.89
N ILE A 162 -18.23 4.77 -3.65
CA ILE A 162 -16.92 4.10 -3.70
C ILE A 162 -16.76 3.01 -2.63
N PHE A 163 -17.52 3.11 -1.53
CA PHE A 163 -17.54 2.07 -0.51
C PHE A 163 -18.52 0.95 -0.87
N LEU A 164 -19.68 1.30 -1.44
CA LEU A 164 -20.71 0.33 -1.82
C LEU A 164 -20.28 -0.57 -2.97
N VAL A 165 -19.39 -0.12 -3.85
CA VAL A 165 -18.86 -0.94 -4.95
C VAL A 165 -18.13 -2.21 -4.45
N ASN A 166 -17.67 -2.23 -3.21
CA ASN A 166 -17.04 -3.42 -2.63
C ASN A 166 -18.04 -4.55 -2.39
N ILE A 167 -19.31 -4.23 -2.17
CA ILE A 167 -20.34 -5.19 -1.75
C ILE A 167 -20.48 -6.36 -2.74
N PRO A 168 -20.65 -6.16 -4.06
CA PRO A 168 -20.76 -7.27 -5.01
C PRO A 168 -19.50 -8.15 -5.01
N PHE A 169 -18.30 -7.57 -4.90
CA PHE A 169 -17.06 -8.35 -4.84
C PHE A 169 -16.95 -9.16 -3.56
N VAL A 170 -17.28 -8.55 -2.41
CA VAL A 170 -17.27 -9.24 -1.10
C VAL A 170 -18.26 -10.38 -1.07
N VAL A 171 -19.50 -10.14 -1.49
CA VAL A 171 -20.57 -11.16 -1.49
C VAL A 171 -20.20 -12.32 -2.42
N THR A 172 -19.76 -12.01 -3.66
CA THR A 172 -19.35 -13.06 -4.59
C THR A 172 -18.14 -13.85 -4.06
N SER A 173 -17.11 -13.15 -3.55
CA SER A 173 -15.96 -13.81 -2.92
C SER A 173 -16.38 -14.68 -1.75
N PHE A 174 -17.27 -14.20 -0.88
CA PHE A 174 -17.74 -14.96 0.28
C PHE A 174 -18.48 -16.23 -0.10
N LEU A 175 -19.45 -16.15 -1.01
CA LEU A 175 -20.24 -17.31 -1.46
C LEU A 175 -19.34 -18.37 -2.12
N VAL A 176 -18.40 -17.94 -2.97
CA VAL A 176 -17.48 -18.86 -3.64
C VAL A 176 -16.46 -19.43 -2.66
N ALA A 177 -15.90 -18.61 -1.76
CA ALA A 177 -14.95 -19.03 -0.75
C ALA A 177 -15.58 -20.03 0.25
N TRP A 178 -16.79 -19.75 0.71
CA TRP A 178 -17.52 -20.63 1.61
C TRP A 178 -17.66 -22.05 1.04
N LYS A 179 -17.92 -22.16 -0.26
CA LYS A 179 -18.11 -23.45 -0.94
C LYS A 179 -16.80 -24.15 -1.30
N HIS A 180 -15.76 -23.41 -1.72
CA HIS A 180 -14.59 -23.99 -2.39
C HIS A 180 -13.31 -24.00 -1.54
N ILE A 181 -13.17 -23.10 -0.55
CA ILE A 181 -12.03 -23.17 0.36
C ILE A 181 -12.25 -24.34 1.33
N PRO A 182 -11.32 -25.32 1.41
CA PRO A 182 -11.41 -26.43 2.33
C PRO A 182 -11.53 -25.96 3.78
N LYS A 183 -12.22 -26.76 4.60
CA LYS A 183 -12.32 -26.49 6.04
C LYS A 183 -10.92 -26.59 6.67
N ASP A 184 -10.67 -25.74 7.65
CA ASP A 184 -9.43 -25.78 8.42
C ASP A 184 -9.32 -27.13 9.16
N ASP A 185 -8.12 -27.72 9.16
CA ASP A 185 -7.86 -28.98 9.83
C ASP A 185 -7.93 -28.79 11.36
N PRO A 186 -8.76 -29.56 12.07
CA PRO A 186 -8.85 -29.48 13.54
C PRO A 186 -7.52 -29.75 14.25
N SER A 187 -6.64 -30.55 13.65
CA SER A 187 -5.31 -30.87 14.22
C SER A 187 -4.39 -29.65 14.27
N THR A 188 -4.47 -28.77 13.27
CA THR A 188 -3.67 -27.53 13.22
C THR A 188 -4.27 -26.41 14.07
N THR A 189 -5.58 -26.45 14.32
CA THR A 189 -6.31 -25.43 15.10
C THR A 189 -6.46 -25.78 16.61
N SER A 190 -6.07 -26.99 17.01
CA SER A 190 -6.20 -27.46 18.41
C SER A 190 -5.35 -26.68 19.42
N VAL A 191 -4.24 -26.10 18.98
CA VAL A 191 -3.37 -25.27 19.83
C VAL A 191 -4.09 -23.98 20.30
N SER A 192 -5.06 -23.50 19.55
CA SER A 192 -5.79 -22.26 19.82
C SER A 192 -6.85 -22.38 20.91
N ARG A 193 -7.39 -23.59 21.14
CA ARG A 193 -8.56 -23.78 22.02
C ARG A 193 -8.29 -23.56 23.50
N ASN A 194 -7.03 -23.66 23.91
CA ASN A 194 -6.56 -23.46 25.29
C ASN A 194 -5.54 -22.31 25.44
N MET A 195 -5.41 -21.45 24.44
CA MET A 195 -4.46 -20.34 24.51
C MET A 195 -5.03 -19.23 25.40
N SER A 196 -4.33 -18.90 26.48
CA SER A 196 -4.64 -17.75 27.33
C SER A 196 -4.54 -16.46 26.52
N PHE A 197 -5.45 -15.51 26.76
CA PHE A 197 -5.43 -14.17 26.18
C PHE A 197 -4.05 -13.49 26.30
N ARG A 198 -3.38 -13.68 27.43
CA ARG A 198 -2.01 -13.19 27.67
C ARG A 198 -0.98 -13.76 26.68
N LYS A 199 -1.03 -15.07 26.39
CA LYS A 199 -0.14 -15.71 25.41
C LYS A 199 -0.37 -15.19 24.00
N TRP A 200 -1.64 -14.88 23.67
CA TRP A 200 -1.96 -14.29 22.38
C TRP A 200 -1.38 -12.87 22.23
N PHE A 201 -1.48 -12.02 23.28
CA PHE A 201 -0.86 -10.70 23.31
C PHE A 201 0.68 -10.76 23.18
N GLU A 202 1.31 -11.73 23.81
CA GLU A 202 2.75 -11.96 23.70
C GLU A 202 3.13 -12.42 22.28
N LEU A 203 2.32 -13.25 21.63
CA LEU A 203 2.57 -13.77 20.31
C LEU A 203 2.50 -12.69 19.20
N ILE A 204 1.56 -11.76 19.32
CA ILE A 204 1.39 -10.65 18.36
C ILE A 204 2.28 -9.47 18.67
N ASP A 205 3.03 -9.53 19.79
CA ASP A 205 3.80 -8.40 20.31
C ASP A 205 2.96 -7.12 20.46
N ALA A 206 1.89 -7.21 21.24
CA ALA A 206 0.96 -6.10 21.44
C ALA A 206 1.67 -4.82 21.94
N SER A 207 2.75 -4.96 22.72
CA SER A 207 3.56 -3.83 23.17
C SER A 207 4.27 -3.14 22.00
N GLY A 208 4.89 -3.91 21.11
CA GLY A 208 5.53 -3.40 19.90
C GLY A 208 4.54 -2.72 18.98
N VAL A 209 3.37 -3.36 18.75
CA VAL A 209 2.26 -2.78 17.96
C VAL A 209 1.77 -1.45 18.55
N LEU A 210 1.59 -1.38 19.87
CA LEU A 210 1.14 -0.17 20.55
C LEU A 210 2.17 0.96 20.42
N LEU A 211 3.45 0.66 20.71
CA LEU A 211 4.54 1.63 20.59
C LEU A 211 4.69 2.15 19.16
N PHE A 212 4.61 1.26 18.17
CA PHE A 212 4.65 1.64 16.75
C PHE A 212 3.48 2.55 16.39
N THR A 213 2.26 2.15 16.75
CA THR A 213 1.03 2.89 16.39
C THR A 213 1.01 4.26 17.04
N VAL A 214 1.20 4.32 18.36
CA VAL A 214 1.18 5.59 19.11
C VAL A 214 2.34 6.48 18.68
N GLY A 215 3.55 5.92 18.52
CA GLY A 215 4.71 6.67 18.08
C GLY A 215 4.52 7.26 16.68
N LEU A 216 4.04 6.46 15.72
CA LEU A 216 3.82 6.92 14.35
C LEU A 216 2.69 7.94 14.27
N VAL A 217 1.56 7.69 14.93
CA VAL A 217 0.42 8.63 14.92
C VAL A 217 0.80 9.95 15.59
N ALA A 218 1.46 9.92 16.76
CA ALA A 218 1.90 11.14 17.44
C ALA A 218 2.91 11.93 16.59
N LEU A 219 3.84 11.25 15.92
CA LEU A 219 4.80 11.91 15.02
C LEU A 219 4.07 12.60 13.85
N LEU A 220 3.12 11.90 13.20
CA LEU A 220 2.33 12.46 12.10
C LEU A 220 1.49 13.66 12.57
N VAL A 221 0.81 13.53 13.71
CA VAL A 221 0.02 14.63 14.30
C VAL A 221 0.91 15.84 14.59
N GLY A 222 2.05 15.63 15.25
CA GLY A 222 2.99 16.72 15.56
C GLY A 222 3.49 17.46 14.32
N LEU A 223 3.88 16.72 13.28
CA LEU A 223 4.37 17.30 12.03
C LEU A 223 3.27 18.04 11.23
N LEU A 224 2.09 17.46 11.13
CA LEU A 224 0.98 18.03 10.35
C LEU A 224 0.35 19.23 11.05
N SER A 225 0.17 19.18 12.37
CA SER A 225 -0.39 20.29 13.13
C SER A 225 0.54 21.51 13.21
N ALA A 226 1.86 21.28 13.15
CA ALA A 226 2.84 22.37 13.08
C ALA A 226 2.68 23.21 11.81
N LYS A 227 2.22 22.63 10.72
CA LYS A 227 1.99 23.32 9.45
C LYS A 227 0.62 24.03 9.41
N SER A 228 -0.45 23.36 9.81
CA SER A 228 -1.82 23.87 9.74
C SER A 228 -2.02 25.16 10.52
N SER A 229 -1.28 25.38 11.61
CA SER A 229 -1.37 26.58 12.43
C SER A 229 -0.49 27.76 11.97
N GLY A 230 0.36 27.55 10.94
CA GLY A 230 1.32 28.57 10.48
C GLY A 230 2.35 28.99 11.55
N GLN A 231 2.17 28.52 12.77
CA GLN A 231 3.06 28.75 13.92
C GLN A 231 3.40 27.40 14.55
N ILE A 232 4.68 27.20 14.82
CA ILE A 232 5.13 26.03 15.57
C ILE A 232 4.70 26.22 17.04
N SER A 233 3.50 25.70 17.37
CA SER A 233 3.03 25.69 18.74
C SER A 233 3.90 24.73 19.57
N PHE A 234 4.19 25.14 20.81
CA PHE A 234 4.91 24.30 21.78
C PHE A 234 4.26 22.90 21.94
N ASN A 235 2.92 22.84 21.90
CA ASN A 235 2.19 21.57 21.99
C ASN A 235 2.49 20.66 20.80
N ASN A 236 2.59 21.20 19.58
CA ASN A 236 2.88 20.41 18.37
C ASN A 236 4.29 19.79 18.43
N VAL A 237 5.25 20.56 18.94
CA VAL A 237 6.62 20.06 19.16
C VAL A 237 6.63 18.94 20.19
N ILE A 238 5.92 19.09 21.30
CA ILE A 238 5.81 18.05 22.34
C ILE A 238 5.20 16.78 21.76
N VAL A 239 4.10 16.88 21.01
CA VAL A 239 3.44 15.72 20.40
C VAL A 239 4.38 15.03 19.40
N GLY A 240 5.11 15.79 18.59
CA GLY A 240 6.11 15.25 17.67
C GLY A 240 7.27 14.55 18.40
N LEU A 241 7.75 15.15 19.50
CA LEU A 241 8.78 14.55 20.36
C LEU A 241 8.30 13.25 21.03
N ILE A 242 7.06 13.22 21.52
CA ILE A 242 6.45 11.99 22.06
C ILE A 242 6.42 10.92 20.97
N GLY A 243 6.07 11.28 19.74
CA GLY A 243 6.09 10.37 18.59
C GLY A 243 7.48 9.84 18.31
N PHE A 244 8.49 10.70 18.27
CA PHE A 244 9.89 10.31 18.05
C PHE A 244 10.42 9.40 19.16
N VAL A 245 10.19 9.74 20.42
CA VAL A 245 10.56 8.92 21.58
C VAL A 245 9.83 7.58 21.57
N GLY A 246 8.52 7.58 21.21
CA GLY A 246 7.72 6.37 21.07
C GLY A 246 8.27 5.41 20.01
N LEU A 247 8.68 5.93 18.84
CA LEU A 247 9.34 5.13 17.81
C LEU A 247 10.73 4.65 18.24
N GLY A 248 11.49 5.45 18.99
CA GLY A 248 12.74 5.01 19.59
C GLY A 248 12.55 3.88 20.61
N ALA A 249 11.52 3.99 21.46
CA ALA A 249 11.13 2.94 22.39
C ALA A 249 10.66 1.67 21.64
N PHE A 250 9.91 1.81 20.54
CA PHE A 250 9.54 0.71 19.64
C PHE A 250 10.78 -0.02 19.11
N VAL A 251 11.73 0.69 18.51
CA VAL A 251 12.98 0.09 18.01
C VAL A 251 13.71 -0.67 19.11
N ARG A 252 13.86 -0.06 20.31
CA ARG A 252 14.50 -0.72 21.45
C ARG A 252 13.74 -1.97 21.91
N HIS A 253 12.41 -1.92 21.90
CA HIS A 253 11.56 -3.05 22.24
C HIS A 253 11.73 -4.20 21.23
N GLU A 254 11.62 -3.93 19.93
CA GLU A 254 11.76 -4.91 18.83
C GLU A 254 13.13 -5.60 18.83
N LEU A 255 14.19 -4.85 19.16
CA LEU A 255 15.53 -5.40 19.30
C LEU A 255 15.68 -6.36 20.50
N LYS A 256 14.73 -6.37 21.46
CA LYS A 256 14.76 -7.24 22.65
C LYS A 256 13.67 -8.29 22.66
N ALA A 257 12.58 -8.07 21.95
CA ALA A 257 11.43 -8.97 21.90
C ALA A 257 11.79 -10.37 21.41
N LYS A 258 11.18 -11.40 22.03
CA LYS A 258 11.36 -12.81 21.62
C LYS A 258 10.60 -13.14 20.35
N ALA A 259 9.41 -12.55 20.16
CA ALA A 259 8.56 -12.71 18.98
C ALA A 259 8.17 -11.32 18.44
N PRO A 260 9.13 -10.56 17.87
CA PRO A 260 8.92 -9.17 17.49
C PRO A 260 7.81 -9.03 16.45
N PHE A 261 7.12 -7.87 16.48
CA PHE A 261 6.15 -7.48 15.47
C PHE A 261 6.84 -7.22 14.12
N ILE A 262 7.92 -6.42 14.14
CA ILE A 262 8.83 -6.22 13.00
C ILE A 262 10.23 -6.72 13.39
N PRO A 263 10.75 -7.78 12.78
CA PRO A 263 12.00 -8.39 13.20
C PRO A 263 13.22 -7.56 12.81
N LEU A 264 13.46 -6.45 13.50
CA LEU A 264 14.54 -5.50 13.20
C LEU A 264 15.94 -6.13 13.22
N ARG A 265 16.15 -7.19 14.01
CA ARG A 265 17.42 -7.96 14.00
C ARG A 265 17.72 -8.58 12.65
N THR A 266 16.68 -8.95 11.90
CA THR A 266 16.80 -9.52 10.54
C THR A 266 17.38 -8.49 9.59
N PHE A 267 17.03 -7.21 9.73
CA PHE A 267 17.62 -6.14 8.94
C PHE A 267 19.14 -6.02 9.16
N ALA A 268 19.59 -6.07 10.41
CA ALA A 268 21.02 -6.01 10.72
C ALA A 268 21.78 -7.25 10.21
N LYS A 269 21.13 -8.42 10.23
CA LYS A 269 21.74 -9.68 9.79
C LYS A 269 21.87 -9.81 8.28
N TYR A 270 20.94 -9.19 7.51
CA TYR A 270 20.88 -9.29 6.04
C TYR A 270 20.87 -7.89 5.41
N PRO A 271 22.05 -7.25 5.26
CA PRO A 271 22.14 -5.86 4.76
C PRO A 271 21.55 -5.65 3.36
N ALA A 272 21.74 -6.63 2.45
CA ALA A 272 21.19 -6.56 1.09
C ALA A 272 19.65 -6.52 1.11
N MET A 273 19.01 -7.35 1.93
CA MET A 273 17.56 -7.34 2.12
C MET A 273 17.08 -6.01 2.71
N THR A 274 17.83 -5.47 3.68
CA THR A 274 17.53 -4.17 4.30
C THR A 274 17.55 -3.06 3.27
N TRP A 275 18.57 -3.03 2.44
CA TRP A 275 18.72 -2.04 1.41
C TRP A 275 17.56 -2.06 0.40
N ILE A 276 17.19 -3.24 -0.08
CA ILE A 276 16.02 -3.42 -0.97
C ILE A 276 14.73 -2.90 -0.34
N ASN A 277 14.54 -3.12 0.97
CA ASN A 277 13.36 -2.62 1.67
C ASN A 277 13.36 -1.09 1.80
N VAL A 278 14.51 -0.47 2.07
CA VAL A 278 14.66 0.99 2.11
C VAL A 278 14.41 1.59 0.73
N GLU A 279 15.01 1.02 -0.31
CA GLU A 279 14.80 1.47 -1.69
C GLU A 279 13.33 1.33 -2.10
N PHE A 280 12.69 0.21 -1.76
CA PHE A 280 11.28 0.00 -2.05
C PHE A 280 10.37 0.99 -1.31
N MET A 281 10.70 1.36 -0.07
CA MET A 281 10.02 2.42 0.67
C MET A 281 10.12 3.77 -0.06
N ILE A 282 11.32 4.13 -0.55
CA ILE A 282 11.55 5.39 -1.28
C ILE A 282 10.81 5.39 -2.63
N VAL A 283 10.84 4.28 -3.36
CA VAL A 283 10.07 4.14 -4.61
C VAL A 283 8.58 4.32 -4.39
N ASN A 284 8.05 3.72 -3.31
CA ASN A 284 6.63 3.89 -2.98
C ASN A 284 6.30 5.31 -2.52
N LEU A 285 7.22 5.98 -1.81
CA LEU A 285 7.08 7.41 -1.52
C LEU A 285 6.92 8.21 -2.81
N LEU A 286 7.80 8.02 -3.80
CA LEU A 286 7.74 8.72 -5.08
C LEU A 286 6.44 8.42 -5.85
N PHE A 287 6.15 7.14 -6.02
CA PHE A 287 4.98 6.68 -6.76
C PHE A 287 3.67 7.21 -6.17
N TYR A 288 3.48 7.03 -4.87
CA TYR A 288 2.24 7.45 -4.20
C TYR A 288 2.13 8.96 -4.01
N SER A 289 3.25 9.70 -3.99
CA SER A 289 3.20 11.17 -4.01
C SER A 289 2.56 11.68 -5.30
N LEU A 290 2.88 11.09 -6.44
CA LEU A 290 2.20 11.41 -7.68
C LEU A 290 0.77 10.85 -7.69
N PHE A 291 0.60 9.60 -7.26
CA PHE A 291 -0.67 8.87 -7.32
C PHE A 291 -1.80 9.57 -6.54
N PHE A 292 -1.48 10.20 -5.41
CA PHE A 292 -2.45 10.99 -4.62
C PHE A 292 -2.39 12.49 -4.92
N GLY A 293 -1.22 13.03 -5.24
CA GLY A 293 -1.02 14.47 -5.47
C GLY A 293 -1.60 14.93 -6.81
N LEU A 294 -1.38 14.17 -7.89
CA LEU A 294 -1.82 14.58 -9.23
C LEU A 294 -3.35 14.65 -9.39
N PRO A 295 -4.16 13.67 -8.91
CA PRO A 295 -5.61 13.80 -8.97
C PRO A 295 -6.13 15.04 -8.26
N SER A 296 -5.55 15.37 -7.10
CA SER A 296 -5.92 16.57 -6.35
C SER A 296 -5.53 17.85 -7.11
N TYR A 297 -4.32 17.89 -7.71
CA TYR A 297 -3.90 19.00 -8.57
C TYR A 297 -4.84 19.19 -9.78
N LEU A 298 -5.18 18.10 -10.47
CA LEU A 298 -6.07 18.16 -11.64
C LEU A 298 -7.46 18.69 -11.28
N GLN A 299 -8.02 18.26 -10.14
CA GLN A 299 -9.37 18.64 -9.75
C GLN A 299 -9.41 20.05 -9.12
N ILE A 300 -8.47 20.39 -8.24
CA ILE A 300 -8.49 21.64 -7.47
C ILE A 300 -7.91 22.80 -8.30
N VAL A 301 -6.77 22.59 -8.97
CA VAL A 301 -6.05 23.67 -9.67
C VAL A 301 -6.47 23.79 -11.13
N ARG A 302 -6.66 22.66 -11.81
CA ARG A 302 -7.06 22.64 -13.24
C ARG A 302 -8.54 22.48 -13.47
N HIS A 303 -9.35 22.32 -12.41
CA HIS A 303 -10.81 22.16 -12.45
C HIS A 303 -11.27 21.01 -13.36
N VAL A 304 -10.46 19.94 -13.47
CA VAL A 304 -10.80 18.72 -14.22
C VAL A 304 -11.78 17.91 -13.38
N SER A 305 -12.86 17.40 -14.00
CA SER A 305 -13.84 16.58 -13.29
C SER A 305 -13.24 15.26 -12.78
N GLU A 306 -13.87 14.66 -11.79
CA GLU A 306 -13.47 13.36 -11.20
C GLU A 306 -13.39 12.27 -12.28
N PHE A 307 -14.36 12.26 -13.21
CA PHE A 307 -14.40 11.32 -14.33
C PHE A 307 -13.18 11.45 -15.25
N HIS A 308 -12.88 12.67 -15.73
CA HIS A 308 -11.71 12.91 -16.59
C HIS A 308 -10.40 12.67 -15.85
N THR A 309 -10.33 13.02 -14.57
CA THR A 309 -9.17 12.70 -13.73
C THR A 309 -8.95 11.19 -13.66
N GLY A 310 -10.00 10.42 -13.42
CA GLY A 310 -9.95 8.96 -13.43
C GLY A 310 -9.50 8.39 -14.78
N MET A 311 -9.99 8.94 -15.91
CA MET A 311 -9.54 8.57 -17.25
C MET A 311 -8.04 8.84 -17.47
N LEU A 312 -7.55 9.98 -17.02
CA LEU A 312 -6.11 10.30 -17.12
C LEU A 312 -5.26 9.32 -16.32
N MET A 313 -5.72 8.96 -15.12
CA MET A 313 -5.03 7.99 -14.28
C MET A 313 -4.96 6.58 -14.88
N LEU A 314 -5.84 6.23 -15.84
CA LEU A 314 -5.74 4.97 -16.58
C LEU A 314 -4.41 4.82 -17.32
N SER A 315 -3.83 5.91 -17.84
CA SER A 315 -2.52 5.86 -18.52
C SER A 315 -1.43 5.32 -17.58
N LEU A 316 -1.42 5.75 -16.32
CA LEU A 316 -0.51 5.19 -15.31
C LEU A 316 -0.80 3.71 -15.05
N GLY A 317 -2.06 3.39 -14.80
CA GLY A 317 -2.48 2.03 -14.45
C GLY A 317 -2.25 1.01 -15.57
N LEU A 318 -2.69 1.32 -16.79
CA LEU A 318 -2.54 0.44 -17.96
C LEU A 318 -1.08 0.25 -18.34
N CYS A 319 -0.27 1.32 -18.32
CA CYS A 319 1.16 1.22 -18.59
C CYS A 319 1.86 0.34 -17.55
N SER A 320 1.51 0.45 -16.26
CA SER A 320 2.04 -0.42 -15.22
C SER A 320 1.64 -1.89 -15.42
N LEU A 321 0.38 -2.13 -15.78
CA LEU A 321 -0.14 -3.48 -16.02
C LEU A 321 0.55 -4.15 -17.21
N ILE A 322 0.78 -3.40 -18.30
CA ILE A 322 1.49 -3.90 -19.51
C ILE A 322 2.98 -4.10 -19.24
N ALA A 323 3.62 -3.18 -18.51
CA ALA A 323 5.04 -3.24 -18.22
C ALA A 323 5.43 -4.40 -17.30
N SER A 324 4.55 -4.81 -16.37
CA SER A 324 4.86 -5.85 -15.37
C SER A 324 5.20 -7.22 -15.98
N PRO A 325 4.46 -7.82 -16.92
CA PRO A 325 4.83 -9.10 -17.53
C PRO A 325 6.08 -8.97 -18.42
N ILE A 326 6.27 -7.82 -19.09
CA ILE A 326 7.47 -7.54 -19.86
C ILE A 326 8.70 -7.52 -18.94
N ALA A 327 8.56 -6.86 -17.78
CA ALA A 327 9.59 -6.84 -16.74
C ALA A 327 9.96 -8.25 -16.28
N GLY A 328 8.97 -9.11 -16.02
CA GLY A 328 9.21 -10.48 -15.60
C GLY A 328 10.10 -11.25 -16.60
N SER A 329 9.74 -11.22 -17.88
CA SER A 329 10.52 -11.91 -18.92
C SER A 329 11.92 -11.31 -19.14
N TRP A 330 12.08 -10.01 -18.90
CA TRP A 330 13.39 -9.35 -18.96
C TRP A 330 14.26 -9.71 -17.76
N ILE A 331 13.70 -9.71 -16.57
CA ILE A 331 14.38 -10.05 -15.31
C ILE A 331 14.85 -11.51 -15.29
N ASP A 332 14.07 -12.41 -15.86
CA ASP A 332 14.47 -13.82 -16.00
C ASP A 332 15.76 -14.00 -16.82
N LYS A 333 15.99 -13.15 -17.82
CA LYS A 333 17.17 -13.19 -18.70
C LYS A 333 18.36 -12.39 -18.16
N SER A 334 18.11 -11.20 -17.59
CA SER A 334 19.16 -10.22 -17.29
C SER A 334 19.29 -9.89 -15.80
N GLY A 335 18.49 -10.56 -14.95
CA GLY A 335 18.40 -10.21 -13.53
C GLY A 335 17.58 -8.96 -13.25
N PRO A 336 17.31 -8.63 -11.97
CA PRO A 336 16.46 -7.51 -11.59
C PRO A 336 17.12 -6.14 -11.82
N TRP A 337 18.44 -6.10 -11.86
CA TRP A 337 19.23 -4.88 -11.82
C TRP A 337 18.98 -3.90 -12.99
N PRO A 338 19.02 -4.34 -14.28
CA PRO A 338 18.76 -3.46 -15.41
C PRO A 338 17.33 -2.87 -15.38
N ALA A 339 16.35 -3.64 -14.88
CA ALA A 339 14.97 -3.20 -14.74
C ALA A 339 14.81 -2.15 -13.64
N LEU A 340 15.54 -2.27 -12.51
CA LEU A 340 15.58 -1.27 -11.45
C LEU A 340 16.18 0.04 -11.92
N LEU A 341 17.30 -0.01 -12.64
CA LEU A 341 17.95 1.17 -13.21
C LEU A 341 17.02 1.89 -14.20
N MET A 342 16.42 1.16 -15.14
CA MET A 342 15.46 1.71 -16.11
C MET A 342 14.25 2.32 -15.41
N SER A 343 13.72 1.65 -14.38
CA SER A 343 12.62 2.15 -13.56
C SER A 343 12.97 3.50 -12.91
N GLY A 344 14.16 3.62 -12.29
CA GLY A 344 14.65 4.87 -11.72
C GLY A 344 14.77 6.00 -12.75
N MET A 345 15.30 5.69 -13.94
CA MET A 345 15.41 6.66 -15.05
C MET A 345 14.04 7.16 -15.51
N LEU A 346 13.09 6.24 -15.70
CA LEU A 346 11.71 6.59 -16.10
C LEU A 346 11.00 7.41 -15.02
N MET A 347 11.22 7.08 -13.74
CA MET A 347 10.65 7.84 -12.63
C MET A 347 11.25 9.26 -12.57
N THR A 348 12.56 9.40 -12.82
CA THR A 348 13.22 10.70 -12.93
C THR A 348 12.67 11.50 -14.10
N LEU A 349 12.58 10.89 -15.30
CA LEU A 349 12.03 11.53 -16.49
C LEU A 349 10.60 12.01 -16.24
N GLY A 350 9.74 11.15 -15.66
CA GLY A 350 8.36 11.50 -15.33
C GLY A 350 8.29 12.63 -14.31
N SER A 351 9.16 12.65 -13.29
CA SER A 351 9.20 13.70 -12.26
C SER A 351 9.65 15.05 -12.86
N VAL A 352 10.70 15.06 -13.70
CA VAL A 352 11.12 16.25 -14.45
C VAL A 352 9.99 16.76 -15.33
N TRP A 353 9.29 15.84 -16.02
CA TRP A 353 8.17 16.21 -16.88
C TRP A 353 7.05 16.89 -16.09
N ILE A 354 6.73 16.40 -14.89
CA ILE A 354 5.73 17.02 -14.00
C ILE A 354 6.11 18.46 -13.64
N VAL A 355 7.40 18.74 -13.40
CA VAL A 355 7.89 20.11 -13.11
C VAL A 355 7.62 21.07 -14.29
N THR A 356 7.60 20.56 -15.52
CA THR A 356 7.35 21.35 -16.74
C THR A 356 5.86 21.51 -17.06
N LEU A 357 4.96 20.76 -16.41
CA LEU A 357 3.52 20.91 -16.61
C LEU A 357 3.06 22.26 -16.05
N ASP A 358 2.23 22.94 -16.80
CA ASP A 358 1.52 24.16 -16.40
C ASP A 358 0.00 23.99 -16.48
N GLN A 359 -0.75 25.05 -16.18
CA GLN A 359 -2.22 25.00 -16.22
C GLN A 359 -2.76 24.80 -17.65
N THR A 360 -1.99 25.17 -18.67
CA THR A 360 -2.36 25.12 -20.08
C THR A 360 -1.83 23.90 -20.80
N SER A 361 -0.99 23.10 -20.12
CA SER A 361 -0.38 21.90 -20.70
C SER A 361 -1.43 20.94 -21.29
N PRO A 362 -1.22 20.43 -22.51
CA PRO A 362 -2.18 19.57 -23.16
C PRO A 362 -2.36 18.23 -22.41
N VAL A 363 -3.54 17.67 -22.50
CA VAL A 363 -3.91 16.39 -21.84
C VAL A 363 -2.91 15.28 -22.17
N ILE A 364 -2.42 15.23 -23.40
CA ILE A 364 -1.44 14.24 -23.83
C ILE A 364 -0.14 14.31 -23.02
N SER A 365 0.30 15.52 -22.64
CA SER A 365 1.50 15.72 -21.83
C SER A 365 1.35 15.12 -20.44
N VAL A 366 0.16 15.28 -19.84
CA VAL A 366 -0.17 14.65 -18.54
C VAL A 366 -0.18 13.12 -18.67
N CYS A 367 -0.80 12.59 -19.75
CA CYS A 367 -0.84 11.15 -20.01
C CYS A 367 0.56 10.56 -20.20
N LEU A 368 1.47 11.26 -20.89
CA LEU A 368 2.83 10.80 -21.11
C LEU A 368 3.65 10.79 -19.81
N ALA A 369 3.50 11.81 -18.96
CA ALA A 369 4.12 11.81 -17.63
C ALA A 369 3.61 10.62 -16.77
N LEU A 370 2.30 10.41 -16.75
CA LEU A 370 1.67 9.27 -16.06
C LEU A 370 2.11 7.91 -16.63
N ALA A 371 2.26 7.80 -17.95
CA ALA A 371 2.74 6.60 -18.61
C ALA A 371 4.17 6.26 -18.19
N ALA A 372 5.07 7.25 -18.11
CA ALA A 372 6.44 7.05 -17.63
C ALA A 372 6.45 6.50 -16.18
N PHE A 373 5.65 7.08 -15.28
CA PHE A 373 5.48 6.55 -13.91
C PHE A 373 4.84 5.16 -13.89
N GLY A 374 3.87 4.89 -14.76
CA GLY A 374 3.22 3.60 -14.87
C GLY A 374 4.19 2.51 -15.31
N ILE A 375 4.97 2.74 -16.37
CA ILE A 375 5.99 1.80 -16.84
C ILE A 375 7.03 1.58 -15.74
N SER A 376 7.51 2.66 -15.11
CA SER A 376 8.44 2.59 -13.99
C SER A 376 7.90 1.72 -12.86
N ASN A 377 6.65 1.92 -12.44
CA ASN A 377 6.03 1.13 -11.38
C ASN A 377 5.90 -0.35 -11.74
N GLY A 378 5.54 -0.66 -13.00
CA GLY A 378 5.45 -2.02 -13.50
C GLY A 378 6.79 -2.75 -13.48
N LEU A 379 7.87 -2.09 -13.92
CA LEU A 379 9.23 -2.61 -13.87
C LEU A 379 9.69 -2.81 -12.42
N ASN A 380 9.50 -1.79 -11.58
CA ASN A 380 10.00 -1.75 -10.22
C ASN A 380 9.35 -2.80 -9.32
N SER A 381 8.02 -2.96 -9.39
CA SER A 381 7.29 -3.90 -8.54
C SER A 381 7.77 -5.34 -8.72
N VAL A 382 8.04 -5.74 -9.97
CA VAL A 382 8.54 -7.09 -10.28
C VAL A 382 10.02 -7.23 -9.94
N ALA A 383 10.83 -6.22 -10.29
CA ALA A 383 12.27 -6.25 -10.08
C ALA A 383 12.65 -6.22 -8.59
N MET A 384 11.98 -5.38 -7.78
CA MET A 384 12.20 -5.33 -6.33
C MET A 384 11.83 -6.63 -5.63
N GLN A 385 10.71 -7.25 -6.03
CA GLN A 385 10.30 -8.53 -5.48
C GLN A 385 11.29 -9.64 -5.86
N ALA A 386 11.78 -9.66 -7.10
CA ALA A 386 12.80 -10.59 -7.55
C ALA A 386 14.13 -10.38 -6.81
N ALA A 387 14.55 -9.13 -6.62
CA ALA A 387 15.75 -8.79 -5.86
C ALA A 387 15.63 -9.22 -4.39
N LEU A 388 14.47 -8.98 -3.76
CA LEU A 388 14.19 -9.43 -2.39
C LEU A 388 14.36 -10.95 -2.24
N PHE A 389 13.78 -11.72 -3.15
CA PHE A 389 13.85 -13.19 -3.08
C PHE A 389 15.25 -13.73 -3.34
N ARG A 390 16.06 -13.07 -4.17
CA ARG A 390 17.47 -13.43 -4.40
C ARG A 390 18.35 -13.10 -3.18
N SER A 391 18.05 -12.01 -2.46
CA SER A 391 18.84 -11.55 -1.30
C SER A 391 18.39 -12.16 0.03
N SER A 392 17.30 -12.93 0.03
CA SER A 392 16.73 -13.50 1.25
C SER A 392 16.91 -15.02 1.30
N PRO A 393 17.44 -15.60 2.39
CA PRO A 393 17.46 -17.05 2.60
C PRO A 393 16.06 -17.64 2.52
N LYS A 394 15.96 -18.87 2.00
CA LYS A 394 14.67 -19.55 1.79
C LYS A 394 13.84 -19.70 3.06
N GLU A 395 14.51 -19.84 4.20
CA GLU A 395 13.90 -20.02 5.53
C GLU A 395 13.15 -18.80 6.01
N ILE A 396 13.54 -17.59 5.56
CA ILE A 396 12.97 -16.32 6.02
C ILE A 396 12.18 -15.60 4.93
N ILE A 397 11.92 -16.19 3.76
CA ILE A 397 11.18 -15.54 2.66
C ILE A 397 9.82 -15.00 3.11
N GLY A 398 9.12 -15.72 3.99
CA GLY A 398 7.83 -15.25 4.55
C GLY A 398 7.99 -13.97 5.37
N VAL A 399 9.00 -13.90 6.22
CA VAL A 399 9.34 -12.71 7.01
C VAL A 399 9.78 -11.57 6.10
N ALA A 400 10.65 -11.85 5.13
CA ALA A 400 11.11 -10.86 4.16
C ALA A 400 9.95 -10.24 3.36
N SER A 401 8.99 -11.05 2.91
CA SER A 401 7.79 -10.57 2.22
C SER A 401 6.89 -9.70 3.12
N GLY A 402 6.78 -10.04 4.40
CA GLY A 402 6.04 -9.24 5.38
C GLY A 402 6.67 -7.86 5.57
N ILE A 403 7.99 -7.83 5.75
CA ILE A 403 8.78 -6.58 5.88
C ILE A 403 8.64 -5.74 4.61
N PHE A 404 8.70 -6.36 3.44
CA PHE A 404 8.56 -5.69 2.15
C PHE A 404 7.20 -4.98 2.00
N ASN A 405 6.12 -5.63 2.40
CA ASN A 405 4.80 -4.99 2.43
C ASN A 405 4.74 -3.84 3.44
N THR A 406 5.36 -3.98 4.61
CA THR A 406 5.44 -2.90 5.61
C THR A 406 6.22 -1.70 5.04
N SER A 407 7.34 -1.92 4.34
CA SER A 407 8.11 -0.87 3.67
C SER A 407 7.28 -0.12 2.62
N ARG A 408 6.45 -0.83 1.85
CA ARG A 408 5.47 -0.21 0.94
C ARG A 408 4.51 0.72 1.66
N TYR A 409 3.92 0.27 2.77
CA TYR A 409 2.98 1.10 3.52
C TYR A 409 3.63 2.31 4.15
N LEU A 410 4.84 2.16 4.71
CA LEU A 410 5.62 3.28 5.22
C LEU A 410 5.92 4.30 4.11
N GLY A 411 6.35 3.85 2.93
CA GLY A 411 6.56 4.72 1.78
C GLY A 411 5.29 5.48 1.38
N THR A 412 4.14 4.81 1.40
CA THR A 412 2.84 5.44 1.10
C THR A 412 2.42 6.46 2.16
N ILE A 413 2.66 6.19 3.45
CA ILE A 413 2.42 7.13 4.54
C ILE A 413 3.32 8.37 4.38
N LEU A 414 4.61 8.16 4.12
CA LEU A 414 5.56 9.24 3.89
C LEU A 414 5.20 10.08 2.65
N SER A 415 4.64 9.47 1.60
CA SER A 415 4.16 10.19 0.42
C SER A 415 3.04 11.17 0.75
N SER A 416 2.05 10.71 1.51
CA SER A 416 0.92 11.53 1.93
C SER A 416 1.36 12.66 2.88
N LEU A 417 2.34 12.36 3.75
CA LEU A 417 2.98 13.37 4.60
C LEU A 417 3.71 14.42 3.74
N LEU A 418 4.49 13.99 2.75
CA LEU A 418 5.20 14.90 1.85
C LEU A 418 4.24 15.82 1.09
N ILE A 419 3.14 15.27 0.54
CA ILE A 419 2.12 16.06 -0.14
C ILE A 419 1.51 17.07 0.85
N SER A 420 1.14 16.64 2.05
CA SER A 420 0.55 17.51 3.07
C SER A 420 1.51 18.62 3.49
N ILE A 421 2.81 18.33 3.62
CA ILE A 421 3.82 19.33 3.95
C ILE A 421 4.04 20.32 2.80
N VAL A 422 4.11 19.87 1.56
CA VAL A 422 4.43 20.73 0.42
C VAL A 422 3.20 21.52 -0.04
N MET A 423 2.06 20.86 -0.18
CA MET A 423 0.85 21.47 -0.76
C MET A 423 -0.10 22.04 0.30
N GLY A 424 -0.16 21.44 1.50
CA GLY A 424 -0.89 21.94 2.67
C GLY A 424 -2.32 22.36 2.40
N ASP A 425 -2.71 23.50 2.98
CA ASP A 425 -4.09 23.99 2.95
C ASP A 425 -4.46 24.62 1.61
N ASN A 426 -3.46 25.07 0.84
CA ASN A 426 -3.65 25.71 -0.46
C ASN A 426 -2.97 24.90 -1.57
N PHE A 427 -3.73 23.99 -2.15
CA PHE A 427 -3.29 23.30 -3.35
C PHE A 427 -3.05 24.30 -4.47
N SER A 428 -1.80 24.52 -4.83
CA SER A 428 -1.40 25.51 -5.82
C SER A 428 -0.51 24.89 -6.90
N PHE A 429 -0.44 25.57 -8.03
CA PHE A 429 0.48 25.20 -9.10
C PHE A 429 1.93 25.19 -8.62
N GLU A 430 2.35 26.21 -7.86
CA GLU A 430 3.70 26.31 -7.33
C GLU A 430 4.03 25.18 -6.36
N GLY A 431 3.10 24.86 -5.44
CA GLY A 431 3.24 23.73 -4.52
C GLY A 431 3.41 22.41 -5.27
N PHE A 432 2.62 22.17 -6.32
CA PHE A 432 2.74 20.96 -7.15
C PHE A 432 4.09 20.91 -7.90
N ARG A 433 4.60 22.05 -8.37
CA ARG A 433 5.90 22.16 -9.00
C ARG A 433 7.05 21.88 -8.01
N ILE A 434 6.96 22.41 -6.78
CA ILE A 434 7.91 22.11 -5.69
C ILE A 434 7.91 20.62 -5.38
N LEU A 435 6.73 20.01 -5.29
CA LEU A 435 6.60 18.55 -5.11
C LEU A 435 7.34 17.82 -6.23
N GLY A 436 7.12 18.18 -7.49
CA GLY A 436 7.81 17.62 -8.65
C GLY A 436 9.34 17.73 -8.57
N MET A 437 9.87 18.88 -8.12
CA MET A 437 11.31 19.07 -7.92
C MET A 437 11.86 18.15 -6.83
N ILE A 438 11.17 18.03 -5.69
CA ILE A 438 11.56 17.12 -4.61
C ILE A 438 11.55 15.67 -5.11
N LEU A 439 10.51 15.26 -5.82
CA LEU A 439 10.42 13.91 -6.40
C LEU A 439 11.56 13.66 -7.41
N THR A 440 11.93 14.66 -8.21
CA THR A 440 13.06 14.57 -9.15
C THR A 440 14.37 14.32 -8.42
N LEU A 441 14.65 15.06 -7.34
CA LEU A 441 15.87 14.89 -6.55
C LEU A 441 15.94 13.49 -5.90
N ILE A 442 14.82 13.02 -5.35
CA ILE A 442 14.74 11.69 -4.76
C ILE A 442 14.90 10.60 -5.84
N ALA A 443 14.27 10.76 -7.02
CA ALA A 443 14.40 9.81 -8.12
C ALA A 443 15.84 9.74 -8.66
N LEU A 444 16.53 10.88 -8.79
CA LEU A 444 17.95 10.93 -9.15
C LEU A 444 18.82 10.20 -8.12
N SER A 445 18.54 10.37 -6.84
CA SER A 445 19.27 9.65 -5.79
C SER A 445 19.10 8.14 -5.92
N LEU A 446 17.88 7.65 -6.26
CA LEU A 446 17.64 6.23 -6.53
C LEU A 446 18.44 5.72 -7.74
N VAL A 447 18.49 6.48 -8.84
CA VAL A 447 19.31 6.11 -10.02
C VAL A 447 20.77 5.99 -9.64
N PHE A 448 21.30 6.96 -8.87
CA PHE A 448 22.69 6.93 -8.41
C PHE A 448 22.95 5.74 -7.46
N MET A 449 22.04 5.47 -6.54
CA MET A 449 22.13 4.32 -5.65
C MET A 449 22.14 3.00 -6.43
N ASN A 450 21.24 2.86 -7.40
CA ASN A 450 21.14 1.72 -8.27
C ASN A 450 22.40 1.55 -9.16
N TRP A 451 22.96 2.61 -9.66
CA TRP A 451 24.20 2.56 -10.46
C TRP A 451 25.40 2.08 -9.63
N ARG A 452 25.56 2.60 -8.42
CA ARG A 452 26.63 2.21 -7.49
C ARG A 452 26.59 0.74 -7.10
N HIS A 453 25.41 0.18 -6.86
CA HIS A 453 25.25 -1.23 -6.52
C HIS A 453 25.61 -2.19 -7.66
N LYS A 454 25.45 -1.77 -8.91
CA LYS A 454 25.92 -2.50 -10.08
C LYS A 454 27.44 -2.67 -10.06
N GLU A 455 28.18 -1.61 -9.67
CA GLU A 455 29.65 -1.63 -9.66
C GLU A 455 30.25 -2.46 -8.53
N THR A 456 29.56 -2.53 -7.37
CA THR A 456 30.09 -3.24 -6.19
C THR A 456 29.85 -4.75 -6.21
N GLY A 457 29.13 -5.30 -7.19
CA GLY A 457 28.94 -6.77 -7.34
C GLY A 457 28.24 -7.46 -6.18
N GLN A 458 27.80 -6.74 -5.15
CA GLN A 458 27.34 -7.29 -3.88
C GLN A 458 26.05 -8.12 -3.93
N LEU A 459 25.41 -8.23 -5.10
CA LEU A 459 24.20 -9.04 -5.30
C LEU A 459 24.44 -10.22 -6.27
N HIS A 460 25.68 -10.50 -6.67
CA HIS A 460 26.01 -11.58 -7.59
C HIS A 460 26.54 -12.87 -6.92
N GLU A 461 26.94 -12.80 -5.65
CA GLU A 461 27.52 -13.95 -4.95
C GLU A 461 26.95 -14.03 -3.52
N SER A 462 25.75 -14.55 -3.38
CA SER A 462 25.32 -15.18 -2.12
C SER A 462 24.19 -16.17 -2.37
#